data_96be0e79bf9c0bb7ea4023e58f7cb155
#
_entry.id   96be0e79bf9c0bb7ea4023e58f7cb155
#
_cell.length_a   1.000
_cell.length_b   1.000
_cell.length_c   1.000
_cell.angle_alpha   90.00
_cell.angle_beta   90.00
_cell.angle_gamma   90.00
#
_symmetry.space_group_name_H-M   'P 1'
#
loop_
_entity.id
_entity.type
_entity.pdbx_description
1 polymer ?
#
loop_
_entity_poly.entity_id
_entity_poly.type
_entity_poly.pdbx_seq_one_letter_code
_entity_poly.pdbx_strand_id
1 'polypeptide(L)'
;MKYITIISSVILLFLATFVAHPNAVFALEPEAGSAAKLNFGQMLRDERVEKLRDYLTMHNSPLTAEASHFITEADRLELDWKLVAAIAGVESTFGKHTPPGSYNGWGWGIPTGAQSGIAFDSWKQGITTVSEGLKFRYINRGATSIEQIGRIYAASPRWSGSVRFFLNQIEEFTPADPTLLAVTL
;
A
#
# COMPACT_ATOMS: atom_id res chain seq x y z
N MET A 1 -60.97 15.96 41.40
CA MET A 1 -60.30 15.62 42.65
C MET A 1 -58.77 15.63 42.29
N LYS A 2 -58.14 16.76 42.48
CA LYS A 2 -57.32 17.25 43.59
C LYS A 2 -56.31 16.23 44.05
N TYR A 3 -55.04 16.45 43.74
CA TYR A 3 -53.96 16.56 44.75
C TYR A 3 -52.71 17.27 44.16
N ILE A 4 -52.49 18.43 44.71
CA ILE A 4 -51.31 19.27 44.61
C ILE A 4 -50.31 18.69 45.62
N THR A 5 -49.07 18.45 45.24
CA THR A 5 -48.04 18.25 46.21
C THR A 5 -46.82 19.13 45.85
N ILE A 6 -46.60 20.07 46.72
CA ILE A 6 -45.49 21.00 46.79
C ILE A 6 -44.26 20.24 47.25
N ILE A 7 -43.13 20.34 46.53
CA ILE A 7 -41.83 19.94 47.06
C ILE A 7 -40.90 21.15 47.06
N SER A 8 -40.51 21.42 48.26
CA SER A 8 -39.68 22.50 48.78
C SER A 8 -38.26 22.52 48.19
N SER A 9 -37.80 23.72 47.83
CA SER A 9 -36.44 24.05 47.50
C SER A 9 -35.52 23.90 48.70
N VAL A 10 -34.43 23.11 48.55
CA VAL A 10 -33.26 23.19 49.40
C VAL A 10 -32.10 23.71 48.56
N ILE A 11 -31.81 24.97 48.69
CA ILE A 11 -30.59 25.59 48.15
C ILE A 11 -29.45 25.30 49.12
N LEU A 12 -28.56 24.43 48.76
CA LEU A 12 -27.32 24.16 49.49
C LEU A 12 -26.21 25.07 48.94
N LEU A 13 -25.90 26.10 49.69
CA LEU A 13 -24.81 27.05 49.37
C LEU A 13 -23.46 26.38 49.70
N PHE A 14 -22.75 25.90 48.70
CA PHE A 14 -21.36 25.46 48.85
C PHE A 14 -20.44 26.69 48.68
N LEU A 15 -19.90 27.18 49.79
CA LEU A 15 -18.77 28.13 49.81
C LEU A 15 -17.53 27.34 49.42
N ALA A 16 -17.12 27.45 48.17
CA ALA A 16 -15.80 26.95 47.75
C ALA A 16 -14.71 27.97 48.14
N THR A 17 -13.90 27.61 49.12
CA THR A 17 -12.66 28.33 49.46
C THR A 17 -11.68 28.14 48.32
N PHE A 18 -11.40 29.18 47.58
CA PHE A 18 -10.39 29.24 46.56
C PHE A 18 -8.99 29.27 47.20
N VAL A 19 -8.34 28.13 47.35
CA VAL A 19 -6.95 28.04 47.72
C VAL A 19 -6.12 28.27 46.47
N ALA A 20 -5.49 29.44 46.38
CA ALA A 20 -4.55 29.76 45.32
C ALA A 20 -3.30 28.88 45.48
N HIS A 21 -3.14 27.93 44.58
CA HIS A 21 -1.90 27.18 44.44
C HIS A 21 -0.95 28.01 43.58
N PRO A 22 0.34 28.16 43.97
CA PRO A 22 1.32 28.82 43.12
C PRO A 22 1.50 28.02 41.82
N ASN A 23 1.50 28.74 40.70
CA ASN A 23 1.75 28.22 39.36
C ASN A 23 3.04 27.40 39.32
N ALA A 24 2.90 26.07 39.30
CA ALA A 24 3.97 25.22 38.79
C ALA A 24 3.99 25.41 37.27
N VAL A 25 4.93 26.21 36.81
CA VAL A 25 5.28 26.28 35.40
C VAL A 25 5.92 24.95 35.06
N PHE A 26 5.11 24.03 34.54
CA PHE A 26 5.65 22.87 33.85
C PHE A 26 6.31 23.40 32.58
N ALA A 27 7.62 23.50 32.60
CA ALA A 27 8.39 23.59 31.38
C ALA A 27 8.08 22.30 30.56
N LEU A 28 7.26 22.44 29.54
CA LEU A 28 7.09 21.41 28.54
C LEU A 28 8.43 21.23 27.86
N GLU A 29 9.10 20.14 28.14
CA GLU A 29 10.28 19.70 27.42
C GLU A 29 9.87 19.52 25.93
N PRO A 30 10.48 20.27 24.99
CA PRO A 30 10.05 20.25 23.58
C PRO A 30 10.42 18.95 22.85
N GLU A 31 11.17 18.07 23.48
CA GLU A 31 11.70 16.86 22.83
C GLU A 31 10.69 15.70 22.75
N ALA A 32 9.82 15.53 23.73
CA ALA A 32 8.85 14.41 23.75
C ALA A 32 7.79 14.53 22.64
N GLY A 33 7.40 15.75 22.28
CA GLY A 33 6.40 16.01 21.24
C GLY A 33 6.90 15.71 19.82
N SER A 34 8.19 15.93 19.56
CA SER A 34 8.80 15.65 18.26
C SER A 34 8.99 14.15 18.03
N ALA A 35 9.45 13.42 19.04
CA ALA A 35 9.59 11.96 18.98
C ALA A 35 8.23 11.26 18.84
N ALA A 36 7.19 11.71 19.54
CA ALA A 36 5.85 11.18 19.42
C ALA A 36 5.22 11.45 18.04
N LYS A 37 5.45 12.62 17.44
CA LYS A 37 5.00 12.94 16.08
C LYS A 37 5.76 12.15 15.03
N LEU A 38 7.05 11.90 15.20
CA LEU A 38 7.85 11.05 14.32
C LEU A 38 7.38 9.60 14.39
N ASN A 39 7.18 9.05 15.58
CA ASN A 39 6.67 7.69 15.77
C ASN A 39 5.25 7.52 15.23
N PHE A 40 4.36 8.51 15.39
CA PHE A 40 3.01 8.45 14.84
C PHE A 40 3.02 8.56 13.32
N GLY A 41 3.85 9.42 12.73
CA GLY A 41 4.03 9.51 11.27
C GLY A 41 4.66 8.26 10.66
N GLN A 42 5.52 7.57 11.40
CA GLN A 42 6.14 6.31 10.99
C GLN A 42 5.17 5.13 11.10
N MET A 43 4.29 5.13 12.12
CA MET A 43 3.26 4.11 12.33
C MET A 43 2.14 4.16 11.28
N LEU A 44 1.98 5.29 10.56
CA LEU A 44 1.03 5.45 9.45
C LEU A 44 1.63 5.12 8.08
N ARG A 45 2.92 4.78 8.00
CA ARG A 45 3.54 4.34 6.74
C ARG A 45 3.29 2.84 6.57
N ASP A 46 2.66 2.50 5.48
CA ASP A 46 2.52 1.10 5.08
C ASP A 46 3.88 0.56 4.63
N GLU A 47 4.47 -0.31 5.43
CA GLU A 47 5.78 -0.90 5.16
C GLU A 47 5.85 -1.62 3.81
N ARG A 48 4.71 -2.14 3.32
CA ARG A 48 4.62 -2.77 1.99
C ARG A 48 4.91 -1.76 0.88
N VAL A 49 4.46 -0.51 1.05
CA VAL A 49 4.70 0.58 0.08
C VAL A 49 6.18 0.90 -0.01
N GLU A 50 6.86 1.05 1.15
CA GLU A 50 8.30 1.33 1.17
C GLU A 50 9.10 0.15 0.61
N LYS A 51 8.78 -1.07 1.04
CA LYS A 51 9.41 -2.29 0.53
C LYS A 51 9.29 -2.40 -0.99
N LEU A 52 8.10 -2.21 -1.54
CA LEU A 52 7.88 -2.29 -2.98
C LEU A 52 8.58 -1.17 -3.74
N ARG A 53 8.54 0.06 -3.21
CA ARG A 53 9.22 1.21 -3.79
C ARG A 53 10.72 0.98 -3.90
N ASP A 54 11.36 0.53 -2.82
CA ASP A 54 12.79 0.32 -2.77
C ASP A 54 13.20 -0.86 -3.66
N TYR A 55 12.40 -1.93 -3.68
CA TYR A 55 12.59 -3.04 -4.59
C TYR A 55 12.53 -2.60 -6.07
N LEU A 56 11.51 -1.82 -6.45
CA LEU A 56 11.38 -1.28 -7.80
C LEU A 56 12.51 -0.29 -8.14
N THR A 57 12.96 0.50 -7.16
CA THR A 57 14.10 1.42 -7.31
C THR A 57 15.39 0.65 -7.61
N MET A 58 15.66 -0.43 -6.87
CA MET A 58 16.82 -1.30 -7.12
C MET A 58 16.82 -1.84 -8.55
N HIS A 59 15.66 -2.08 -9.12
CA HIS A 59 15.50 -2.52 -10.51
C HIS A 59 15.50 -1.38 -11.54
N ASN A 60 15.66 -0.11 -11.14
CA ASN A 60 15.52 1.08 -12.00
C ASN A 60 14.18 1.08 -12.77
N SER A 61 13.11 0.74 -12.09
CA SER A 61 11.79 0.58 -12.66
C SER A 61 11.08 1.92 -12.84
N PRO A 62 10.44 2.18 -13.99
CA PRO A 62 9.54 3.34 -14.15
C PRO A 62 8.28 3.24 -13.28
N LEU A 63 8.00 2.06 -12.69
CA LEU A 63 6.86 1.84 -11.79
C LEU A 63 7.13 2.27 -10.34
N THR A 64 8.35 2.69 -10.00
CA THR A 64 8.75 3.06 -8.64
C THR A 64 7.83 4.08 -7.98
N ALA A 65 7.42 5.10 -8.72
CA ALA A 65 6.51 6.15 -8.22
C ALA A 65 5.11 5.62 -7.88
N GLU A 66 4.73 4.48 -8.43
CA GLU A 66 3.40 3.90 -8.29
C GLU A 66 3.29 2.84 -7.17
N ALA A 67 4.33 2.67 -6.34
CA ALA A 67 4.36 1.65 -5.29
C ALA A 67 3.13 1.70 -4.37
N SER A 68 2.69 2.89 -3.96
CA SER A 68 1.48 3.04 -3.14
C SER A 68 0.21 2.64 -3.89
N HIS A 69 0.15 2.85 -5.20
CA HIS A 69 -1.01 2.51 -6.00
C HIS A 69 -1.16 0.99 -6.16
N PHE A 70 -0.05 0.24 -6.29
CA PHE A 70 -0.08 -1.23 -6.25
C PHE A 70 -0.73 -1.74 -4.97
N ILE A 71 -0.34 -1.20 -3.81
CA ILE A 71 -0.88 -1.61 -2.51
C ILE A 71 -2.37 -1.26 -2.41
N THR A 72 -2.73 -0.02 -2.79
CA THR A 72 -4.14 0.44 -2.77
C THR A 72 -5.05 -0.47 -3.60
N GLU A 73 -4.63 -0.83 -4.83
CA GLU A 73 -5.42 -1.70 -5.70
C GLU A 73 -5.48 -3.14 -5.19
N ALA A 74 -4.37 -3.64 -4.63
CA ALA A 74 -4.35 -4.97 -4.03
C ALA A 74 -5.30 -5.07 -2.84
N ASP A 75 -5.29 -4.09 -1.93
CA ASP A 75 -6.19 -4.05 -0.77
C ASP A 75 -7.65 -3.91 -1.21
N ARG A 76 -7.93 -3.02 -2.19
CA ARG A 76 -9.29 -2.82 -2.72
C ARG A 76 -9.89 -4.08 -3.31
N LEU A 77 -9.05 -4.92 -3.92
CA LEU A 77 -9.47 -6.12 -4.66
C LEU A 77 -9.14 -7.43 -3.93
N GLU A 78 -8.61 -7.35 -2.71
CA GLU A 78 -8.18 -8.53 -1.93
C GLU A 78 -7.22 -9.44 -2.72
N LEU A 79 -6.21 -8.83 -3.34
CA LEU A 79 -5.12 -9.52 -4.04
C LEU A 79 -3.88 -9.61 -3.14
N ASP A 80 -2.99 -10.57 -3.43
CA ASP A 80 -1.61 -10.50 -2.91
C ASP A 80 -0.96 -9.22 -3.46
N TRP A 81 -0.53 -8.33 -2.56
CA TRP A 81 0.00 -7.01 -2.90
C TRP A 81 1.23 -7.03 -3.81
N LYS A 82 1.93 -8.16 -3.86
CA LYS A 82 3.11 -8.37 -4.71
C LYS A 82 2.75 -8.83 -6.13
N LEU A 83 1.54 -9.38 -6.32
CA LEU A 83 1.18 -10.13 -7.52
C LEU A 83 1.34 -9.31 -8.80
N VAL A 84 0.73 -8.14 -8.85
CA VAL A 84 0.73 -7.30 -10.07
C VAL A 84 2.13 -6.80 -10.39
N ALA A 85 2.92 -6.46 -9.36
CA ALA A 85 4.33 -6.08 -9.53
C ALA A 85 5.19 -7.27 -10.02
N ALA A 86 4.99 -8.47 -9.46
CA ALA A 86 5.70 -9.68 -9.88
C ALA A 86 5.41 -10.05 -11.35
N ILE A 87 4.16 -9.90 -11.80
CA ILE A 87 3.80 -10.09 -13.21
C ILE A 87 4.52 -9.07 -14.10
N ALA A 88 4.57 -7.78 -13.72
CA ALA A 88 5.34 -6.79 -14.46
C ALA A 88 6.84 -7.14 -14.53
N GLY A 89 7.37 -7.77 -13.48
CA GLY A 89 8.74 -8.29 -13.46
C GLY A 89 9.00 -9.32 -14.57
N VAL A 90 8.07 -10.26 -14.73
CA VAL A 90 8.15 -11.32 -15.76
C VAL A 90 7.97 -10.76 -17.16
N GLU A 91 6.97 -9.91 -17.37
CA GLU A 91 6.52 -9.49 -18.70
C GLU A 91 7.42 -8.41 -19.32
N SER A 92 7.93 -7.49 -18.49
CA SER A 92 8.62 -6.30 -19.00
C SER A 92 9.83 -5.89 -18.19
N THR A 93 10.31 -6.75 -17.28
CA THR A 93 11.36 -6.38 -16.33
C THR A 93 10.98 -5.10 -15.57
N PHE A 94 9.80 -5.15 -14.94
CA PHE A 94 9.19 -4.03 -14.20
C PHE A 94 8.97 -2.77 -15.04
N GLY A 95 8.40 -2.92 -16.24
CA GLY A 95 8.03 -1.81 -17.11
C GLY A 95 9.16 -1.25 -17.96
N LYS A 96 10.39 -1.79 -17.88
CA LYS A 96 11.53 -1.29 -18.67
C LYS A 96 11.47 -1.66 -20.15
N HIS A 97 10.84 -2.77 -20.46
CA HIS A 97 10.75 -3.30 -21.83
C HIS A 97 9.29 -3.29 -22.30
N THR A 98 8.77 -2.10 -22.55
CA THR A 98 7.42 -1.89 -23.10
C THR A 98 7.47 -1.09 -24.38
N PRO A 99 6.50 -1.24 -25.28
CA PRO A 99 6.37 -0.33 -26.42
C PRO A 99 6.33 1.12 -25.92
N PRO A 100 7.03 2.06 -26.57
CA PRO A 100 7.05 3.47 -26.16
C PRO A 100 5.64 4.02 -25.98
N GLY A 101 5.37 4.66 -24.81
CA GLY A 101 4.08 5.27 -24.51
C GLY A 101 2.92 4.31 -24.24
N SER A 102 3.15 2.99 -24.22
CA SER A 102 2.06 2.04 -24.01
C SER A 102 1.64 1.90 -22.53
N TYR A 103 2.52 2.18 -21.59
CA TYR A 103 2.34 1.95 -20.15
C TYR A 103 1.81 0.54 -19.81
N ASN A 104 2.03 -0.44 -20.71
CA ASN A 104 1.58 -1.81 -20.56
C ASN A 104 2.75 -2.73 -20.19
N GLY A 105 3.12 -2.69 -18.91
CA GLY A 105 4.18 -3.52 -18.34
C GLY A 105 3.81 -4.99 -18.11
N TRP A 106 2.59 -5.38 -18.43
CA TRP A 106 2.01 -6.69 -18.13
C TRP A 106 1.69 -7.53 -19.37
N GLY A 107 1.95 -7.01 -20.58
CA GLY A 107 1.51 -7.70 -21.80
C GLY A 107 -0.01 -7.84 -21.87
N TRP A 108 -0.77 -6.99 -21.19
CA TRP A 108 -2.20 -7.12 -21.03
C TRP A 108 -2.95 -6.89 -22.34
N GLY A 109 -3.84 -7.82 -22.69
CA GLY A 109 -4.66 -7.71 -23.89
C GLY A 109 -3.87 -7.77 -25.20
N ILE A 110 -2.68 -8.37 -25.20
CA ILE A 110 -1.94 -8.68 -26.43
C ILE A 110 -2.49 -9.98 -27.03
N PRO A 111 -3.10 -9.95 -28.21
CA PRO A 111 -3.54 -11.19 -28.88
C PRO A 111 -2.34 -12.08 -29.20
N THR A 112 -2.54 -13.39 -29.17
CA THR A 112 -1.50 -14.35 -29.54
C THR A 112 -0.96 -14.05 -30.95
N GLY A 113 0.35 -13.87 -31.07
CA GLY A 113 1.02 -13.54 -32.33
C GLY A 113 1.07 -12.05 -32.69
N ALA A 114 0.46 -11.17 -31.88
CA ALA A 114 0.59 -9.71 -32.05
C ALA A 114 1.81 -9.19 -31.27
N GLN A 115 2.41 -8.11 -31.78
CA GLN A 115 3.53 -7.42 -31.10
C GLN A 115 3.08 -6.24 -30.26
N SER A 116 1.83 -5.84 -30.35
CA SER A 116 1.24 -4.76 -29.57
C SER A 116 -0.16 -5.13 -29.11
N GLY A 117 -0.54 -4.63 -27.95
CA GLY A 117 -1.84 -4.82 -27.33
C GLY A 117 -2.44 -3.50 -26.86
N ILE A 118 -3.20 -3.55 -25.78
CA ILE A 118 -3.81 -2.38 -25.18
C ILE A 118 -2.70 -1.44 -24.71
N ALA A 119 -2.80 -0.16 -25.06
CA ALA A 119 -2.05 0.92 -24.44
C ALA A 119 -2.90 1.53 -23.32
N PHE A 120 -2.25 1.89 -22.23
CA PHE A 120 -2.85 2.61 -21.11
C PHE A 120 -2.42 4.09 -21.16
N ASP A 121 -3.20 4.97 -20.54
CA ASP A 121 -2.87 6.40 -20.47
C ASP A 121 -1.78 6.71 -19.44
N SER A 122 -1.58 5.79 -18.49
CA SER A 122 -0.58 5.90 -17.42
C SER A 122 -0.28 4.55 -16.78
N TRP A 123 0.81 4.47 -16.02
CA TRP A 123 1.11 3.31 -15.19
C TRP A 123 0.00 3.00 -14.19
N LYS A 124 -0.61 4.04 -13.59
CA LYS A 124 -1.76 3.88 -12.66
C LYS A 124 -2.93 3.17 -13.32
N GLN A 125 -3.32 3.62 -14.51
CA GLN A 125 -4.41 2.99 -15.24
C GLN A 125 -4.07 1.53 -15.57
N GLY A 126 -2.83 1.24 -15.96
CA GLY A 126 -2.37 -0.12 -16.20
C GLY A 126 -2.49 -0.99 -14.96
N ILE A 127 -1.99 -0.54 -13.81
CA ILE A 127 -2.08 -1.25 -12.53
C ILE A 127 -3.55 -1.55 -12.19
N THR A 128 -4.42 -0.54 -12.21
CA THR A 128 -5.85 -0.71 -11.92
C THR A 128 -6.50 -1.72 -12.86
N THR A 129 -6.30 -1.57 -14.17
CA THR A 129 -6.93 -2.44 -15.18
C THR A 129 -6.47 -3.90 -15.04
N VAL A 130 -5.18 -4.12 -14.82
CA VAL A 130 -4.63 -5.47 -14.65
C VAL A 130 -5.10 -6.10 -13.34
N SER A 131 -5.11 -5.34 -12.24
CA SER A 131 -5.61 -5.80 -10.94
C SER A 131 -7.08 -6.23 -11.02
N GLU A 132 -7.93 -5.41 -11.62
CA GLU A 132 -9.35 -5.74 -11.86
C GLU A 132 -9.52 -6.95 -12.77
N GLY A 133 -8.72 -7.01 -13.83
CA GLY A 133 -8.73 -8.16 -14.73
C GLY A 133 -8.37 -9.45 -14.00
N LEU A 134 -7.31 -9.46 -13.20
CA LEU A 134 -6.92 -10.63 -12.39
C LEU A 134 -8.03 -11.02 -11.41
N LYS A 135 -8.61 -10.05 -10.68
CA LYS A 135 -9.70 -10.34 -9.74
C LYS A 135 -10.92 -10.91 -10.45
N PHE A 136 -11.47 -10.19 -11.42
CA PHE A 136 -12.80 -10.49 -11.95
C PHE A 136 -12.81 -11.52 -13.10
N ARG A 137 -11.73 -11.59 -13.89
CA ARG A 137 -11.68 -12.49 -15.05
C ARG A 137 -10.93 -13.80 -14.78
N TYR A 138 -10.12 -13.87 -13.70
CA TYR A 138 -9.34 -15.05 -13.34
C TYR A 138 -9.76 -15.59 -11.96
N ILE A 139 -9.51 -14.86 -10.88
CA ILE A 139 -9.70 -15.36 -9.50
C ILE A 139 -11.17 -15.67 -9.22
N ASN A 140 -12.07 -14.74 -9.51
CA ASN A 140 -13.52 -14.94 -9.32
C ASN A 140 -14.11 -16.03 -10.24
N ARG A 141 -13.33 -16.49 -11.22
CA ARG A 141 -13.68 -17.61 -12.10
C ARG A 141 -12.98 -18.92 -11.73
N GLY A 142 -12.35 -18.97 -10.55
CA GLY A 142 -11.77 -20.17 -9.98
C GLY A 142 -10.25 -20.33 -10.16
N ALA A 143 -9.55 -19.38 -10.80
CA ALA A 143 -8.08 -19.40 -10.89
C ALA A 143 -7.46 -18.80 -9.63
N THR A 144 -7.41 -19.56 -8.54
CA THR A 144 -6.98 -19.10 -7.21
C THR A 144 -5.50 -19.33 -6.92
N SER A 145 -4.78 -20.03 -7.79
CA SER A 145 -3.33 -20.22 -7.66
C SER A 145 -2.57 -19.63 -8.84
N ILE A 146 -1.27 -19.33 -8.63
CA ILE A 146 -0.40 -18.80 -9.70
C ILE A 146 -0.36 -19.73 -10.91
N GLU A 147 -0.40 -21.06 -10.69
CA GLU A 147 -0.44 -22.05 -11.78
C GLU A 147 -1.74 -21.98 -12.57
N GLN A 148 -2.87 -21.76 -11.88
CA GLN A 148 -4.16 -21.62 -12.55
C GLN A 148 -4.25 -20.32 -13.34
N ILE A 149 -3.76 -19.24 -12.77
CA ILE A 149 -3.64 -17.95 -13.47
C ILE A 149 -2.72 -18.11 -14.69
N GLY A 150 -1.56 -18.73 -14.52
CA GLY A 150 -0.57 -18.91 -15.58
C GLY A 150 -1.07 -19.67 -16.79
N ARG A 151 -1.92 -20.70 -16.60
CA ARG A 151 -2.52 -21.45 -17.70
C ARG A 151 -3.43 -20.61 -18.60
N ILE A 152 -3.96 -19.52 -18.07
CA ILE A 152 -4.84 -18.60 -18.80
C ILE A 152 -4.05 -17.41 -19.34
N TYR A 153 -3.07 -16.91 -18.52
CA TYR A 153 -2.33 -15.70 -18.79
C TYR A 153 -1.28 -15.86 -19.89
N ALA A 154 -0.56 -16.97 -19.89
CA ALA A 154 0.59 -17.17 -20.75
C ALA A 154 0.63 -18.56 -21.40
N ALA A 155 1.17 -18.61 -22.61
CA ALA A 155 1.40 -19.90 -23.30
C ALA A 155 2.58 -20.69 -22.69
N SER A 156 3.49 -20.03 -22.00
CA SER A 156 4.68 -20.67 -21.42
C SER A 156 4.35 -21.38 -20.11
N PRO A 157 4.66 -22.68 -19.98
CA PRO A 157 4.49 -23.41 -18.72
C PRO A 157 5.44 -22.92 -17.60
N ARG A 158 6.49 -22.16 -17.96
CA ARG A 158 7.46 -21.62 -17.00
C ARG A 158 6.96 -20.33 -16.34
N TRP A 159 5.93 -19.70 -16.88
CA TRP A 159 5.45 -18.41 -16.43
C TRP A 159 5.16 -18.36 -14.92
N SER A 160 4.43 -19.37 -14.42
CA SER A 160 4.09 -19.48 -13.00
C SER A 160 5.33 -19.51 -12.09
N GLY A 161 6.35 -20.26 -12.50
CA GLY A 161 7.63 -20.32 -11.78
C GLY A 161 8.35 -18.96 -11.76
N SER A 162 8.31 -18.24 -12.88
CA SER A 162 8.90 -16.89 -12.97
C SER A 162 8.14 -15.88 -12.10
N VAL A 163 6.82 -15.94 -12.06
CA VAL A 163 6.03 -15.07 -11.17
C VAL A 163 6.31 -15.39 -9.70
N ARG A 164 6.37 -16.68 -9.31
CA ARG A 164 6.75 -17.08 -7.94
C ARG A 164 8.14 -16.60 -7.55
N PHE A 165 9.09 -16.66 -8.47
CA PHE A 165 10.42 -16.12 -8.22
C PHE A 165 10.36 -14.65 -7.81
N PHE A 166 9.64 -13.80 -8.54
CA PHE A 166 9.52 -12.39 -8.18
C PHE A 166 8.66 -12.15 -6.94
N LEU A 167 7.61 -12.95 -6.71
CA LEU A 167 6.84 -12.88 -5.45
C LEU A 167 7.75 -13.10 -4.23
N ASN A 168 8.59 -14.13 -4.28
CA ASN A 168 9.54 -14.43 -3.21
C ASN A 168 10.61 -13.34 -3.07
N GLN A 169 11.15 -12.84 -4.19
CA GLN A 169 12.15 -11.75 -4.17
C GLN A 169 11.60 -10.47 -3.52
N ILE A 170 10.35 -10.11 -3.81
CA ILE A 170 9.70 -8.96 -3.17
C ILE A 170 9.44 -9.23 -1.69
N GLU A 171 8.99 -10.45 -1.32
CA GLU A 171 8.73 -10.84 0.07
C GLU A 171 10.00 -10.79 0.91
N GLU A 172 11.09 -11.36 0.42
CA GLU A 172 12.36 -11.49 1.13
C GLU A 172 13.20 -10.19 1.10
N PHE A 173 12.84 -9.23 0.23
CA PHE A 173 13.56 -7.97 0.10
C PHE A 173 13.51 -7.18 1.40
N THR A 174 14.68 -6.80 1.90
CA THR A 174 14.81 -5.91 3.06
C THR A 174 15.26 -4.54 2.56
N PRO A 175 14.47 -3.47 2.74
CA PRO A 175 14.88 -2.12 2.42
C PRO A 175 16.17 -1.75 3.15
N ALA A 176 17.05 -0.97 2.50
CA ALA A 176 18.22 -0.42 3.17
C ALA A 176 17.76 0.51 4.30
N ASP A 177 18.23 0.29 5.51
CA ASP A 177 17.94 1.18 6.63
C ASP A 177 18.65 2.52 6.39
N PRO A 178 17.91 3.61 6.17
CA PRO A 178 18.50 4.91 5.92
C PRO A 178 19.28 5.44 7.12
N THR A 179 19.05 4.92 8.33
CA THR A 179 19.77 5.32 9.54
C THR A 179 21.19 4.74 9.60
N LEU A 180 21.42 3.61 8.96
CA LEU A 180 22.75 2.99 8.89
C LEU A 180 23.72 3.76 7.97
N LEU A 181 23.20 4.51 6.99
CA LEU A 181 24.00 5.32 6.07
C LEU A 181 24.43 6.66 6.70
N ALA A 182 23.75 7.11 7.75
CA ALA A 182 24.05 8.37 8.44
C ALA A 182 25.22 8.27 9.43
N VAL A 183 25.74 7.08 9.71
CA VAL A 183 26.80 6.84 10.71
C VAL A 183 28.20 6.88 10.11
N THR A 184 28.34 7.01 8.78
CA THR A 184 29.65 6.88 8.09
C THR A 184 30.19 8.23 7.58
N LEU A 185 29.72 9.35 8.07
CA LEU A 185 30.26 10.72 7.86
C LEU A 185 30.65 11.33 9.19
#